data_46a90e5accbe9931418bde274bcb6db5
#
_entry.id   46a90e5accbe9931418bde274bcb6db5
#
_cell.length_a   1.000
_cell.length_b   1.000
_cell.length_c   1.000
_cell.angle_alpha   90.00
_cell.angle_beta   90.00
_cell.angle_gamma   90.00
#
_symmetry.space_group_name_H-M   'P 1'
#
loop_
_entity.id
_entity.type
_entity.pdbx_description
1 polymer ?
#
loop_
_entity_poly.entity_id
_entity_poly.type
_entity_poly.pdbx_seq_one_letter_code
_entity_poly.pdbx_strand_id
1 'polypeptide(L)'
;MNIWMQSENYMPLNGSELEYKPSEWNNNSMSNYNCYAYALNTKLHGFMQPGASDSSYNTYDSNYLTGSKLYEYVLLDGQNYNFSFKPIGKYDVCDIGYYKVALVIVPNRDYHWYRQNYDGTWSHKP
;
A
#
# COMPACT_ATOMS: atom_id res chain seq x y z
N MET A 1 -12.76 -28.06 15.00
CA MET A 1 -11.57 -27.20 14.92
C MET A 1 -10.98 -27.29 13.52
N ASN A 2 -10.66 -26.17 12.96
CA ASN A 2 -10.01 -26.10 11.66
C ASN A 2 -8.52 -25.91 11.82
N ILE A 3 -7.74 -26.66 11.05
CA ILE A 3 -6.29 -26.54 11.02
C ILE A 3 -5.91 -26.33 9.58
N TRP A 4 -5.71 -25.06 9.22
CA TRP A 4 -5.55 -24.73 7.82
C TRP A 4 -4.64 -23.55 7.57
N MET A 5 -4.23 -22.92 8.62
CA MET A 5 -3.48 -21.69 8.55
C MET A 5 -2.03 -21.88 8.11
N GLN A 6 -1.52 -23.08 8.15
CA GLN A 6 -0.14 -23.37 7.75
C GLN A 6 -0.03 -23.87 6.32
N SER A 7 -1.01 -23.53 5.50
CA SER A 7 -0.94 -23.85 4.08
C SER A 7 0.19 -23.09 3.39
N GLU A 8 0.56 -23.55 2.22
CA GLU A 8 1.52 -22.87 1.37
C GLU A 8 1.06 -21.47 0.94
N ASN A 9 -0.23 -21.16 1.10
CA ASN A 9 -0.80 -19.86 0.76
C ASN A 9 -0.71 -18.84 1.90
N TYR A 10 -0.11 -19.21 3.02
CA TYR A 10 0.06 -18.30 4.14
C TYR A 10 1.05 -17.18 3.79
N MET A 11 0.63 -15.93 4.00
CA MET A 11 1.48 -14.76 3.80
C MET A 11 2.11 -14.37 5.13
N PRO A 12 3.41 -14.67 5.32
CA PRO A 12 4.03 -14.57 6.63
C PRO A 12 4.19 -13.13 7.11
N LEU A 13 4.22 -12.99 8.44
CA LEU A 13 4.43 -11.74 9.16
C LEU A 13 5.86 -11.69 9.70
N ASN A 14 6.37 -10.48 9.95
CA ASN A 14 7.68 -10.26 10.58
C ASN A 14 7.59 -9.55 11.93
N GLY A 15 6.39 -9.16 12.36
CA GLY A 15 6.15 -8.43 13.61
C GLY A 15 6.19 -6.91 13.46
N SER A 16 6.50 -6.38 12.28
CA SER A 16 6.51 -4.93 12.02
C SER A 16 5.22 -4.41 11.41
N GLU A 17 4.26 -5.29 11.16
CA GLU A 17 2.99 -4.91 10.56
C GLU A 17 2.18 -4.01 11.50
N LEU A 18 1.37 -3.15 10.90
CA LEU A 18 0.61 -2.13 11.62
C LEU A 18 -0.66 -2.71 12.24
N GLU A 19 -1.09 -2.13 13.34
CA GLU A 19 -2.40 -2.45 13.91
C GLU A 19 -3.51 -1.95 13.00
N TYR A 20 -4.62 -2.70 12.97
CA TYR A 20 -5.82 -2.26 12.28
C TYR A 20 -6.61 -1.30 13.19
N LYS A 21 -6.62 -0.03 12.83
CA LYS A 21 -7.25 1.04 13.61
C LYS A 21 -8.20 1.86 12.73
N PRO A 22 -9.36 1.30 12.36
CA PRO A 22 -10.27 1.97 11.41
C PRO A 22 -10.76 3.33 11.90
N SER A 23 -10.92 3.55 13.22
CA SER A 23 -11.35 4.83 13.76
C SER A 23 -10.38 5.97 13.48
N GLU A 24 -9.11 5.68 13.29
CA GLU A 24 -8.10 6.70 12.96
C GLU A 24 -8.19 7.18 11.52
N TRP A 25 -8.87 6.42 10.65
CA TRP A 25 -8.93 6.68 9.21
C TRP A 25 -10.34 6.96 8.69
N ASN A 26 -11.37 6.68 9.48
CA ASN A 26 -12.77 6.77 9.06
C ASN A 26 -13.50 7.99 9.63
N ASN A 27 -12.79 8.92 10.24
CA ASN A 27 -13.39 10.15 10.75
C ASN A 27 -13.37 11.27 9.69
N ASN A 28 -14.12 12.35 9.94
CA ASN A 28 -14.28 13.45 8.99
C ASN A 28 -12.95 14.14 8.64
N SER A 29 -12.03 14.24 9.58
CA SER A 29 -10.73 14.87 9.34
C SER A 29 -9.83 14.07 8.39
N MET A 30 -10.15 12.80 8.17
CA MET A 30 -9.39 11.89 7.33
C MET A 30 -10.05 11.62 5.98
N SER A 31 -11.12 12.34 5.63
CA SER A 31 -11.89 12.08 4.41
C SER A 31 -11.08 12.27 3.11
N ASN A 32 -10.04 13.10 3.14
CA ASN A 32 -9.18 13.34 1.98
C ASN A 32 -8.08 12.28 1.79
N TYR A 33 -7.87 11.42 2.78
CA TYR A 33 -6.83 10.40 2.67
C TYR A 33 -7.38 9.18 1.94
N ASN A 34 -6.67 8.74 0.92
CA ASN A 34 -7.11 7.64 0.05
C ASN A 34 -6.35 6.34 0.35
N CYS A 35 -6.58 5.33 -0.50
CA CYS A 35 -5.98 4.01 -0.35
C CYS A 35 -4.45 4.03 -0.37
N TYR A 36 -3.86 4.86 -1.19
CA TYR A 36 -2.40 4.99 -1.28
C TYR A 36 -1.82 5.57 0.02
N ALA A 37 -2.39 6.68 0.50
CA ALA A 37 -1.97 7.28 1.78
C ALA A 37 -2.14 6.28 2.93
N TYR A 38 -3.22 5.53 2.93
CA TYR A 38 -3.47 4.50 3.93
C TYR A 38 -2.42 3.38 3.88
N ALA A 39 -2.11 2.88 2.69
CA ALA A 39 -1.11 1.83 2.53
C ALA A 39 0.27 2.28 3.01
N LEU A 40 0.63 3.54 2.77
CA LEU A 40 1.89 4.13 3.23
C LEU A 40 1.87 4.58 4.69
N ASN A 41 0.72 4.48 5.35
CA ASN A 41 0.54 4.96 6.73
C ASN A 41 0.97 6.42 6.91
N THR A 42 0.68 7.28 5.94
CA THR A 42 1.03 8.69 6.00
C THR A 42 -0.20 9.56 6.14
N LYS A 43 -0.14 10.50 7.08
CA LYS A 43 -1.18 11.51 7.34
C LYS A 43 -0.68 12.91 7.04
N LEU A 44 0.33 13.05 6.19
CA LEU A 44 1.00 14.32 5.95
C LEU A 44 0.59 14.99 4.63
N HIS A 45 0.12 14.23 3.64
CA HIS A 45 -0.03 14.72 2.29
C HIS A 45 -1.46 14.68 1.76
N GLY A 46 -2.43 14.26 2.56
CA GLY A 46 -3.83 14.17 2.17
C GLY A 46 -4.05 13.15 1.04
N PHE A 47 -4.85 13.55 0.06
CA PHE A 47 -5.10 12.72 -1.12
C PHE A 47 -3.82 12.64 -1.96
N MET A 48 -3.38 11.42 -2.25
CA MET A 48 -2.16 11.15 -3.00
C MET A 48 -2.43 10.18 -4.14
N GLN A 49 -1.71 10.38 -5.24
CA GLN A 49 -1.56 9.39 -6.30
C GLN A 49 -0.09 8.99 -6.37
N PRO A 50 0.27 7.77 -6.79
CA PRO A 50 1.67 7.44 -7.04
C PRO A 50 2.31 8.46 -7.99
N GLY A 51 3.45 9.02 -7.58
CA GLY A 51 4.10 10.12 -8.28
C GLY A 51 3.73 11.52 -7.77
N ALA A 52 2.87 11.61 -6.74
CA ALA A 52 2.41 12.91 -6.21
C ALA A 52 3.53 13.80 -5.68
N SER A 53 4.68 13.23 -5.34
CA SER A 53 5.84 13.98 -4.87
C SER A 53 6.52 14.81 -5.97
N ASP A 54 6.18 14.57 -7.22
CA ASP A 54 6.71 15.31 -8.37
C ASP A 54 5.58 15.64 -9.34
N SER A 55 5.30 16.93 -9.51
CA SER A 55 4.19 17.41 -10.35
C SER A 55 4.36 17.10 -11.85
N SER A 56 5.55 16.66 -12.29
CA SER A 56 5.76 16.24 -13.66
C SER A 56 5.14 14.87 -13.99
N TYR A 57 4.72 14.11 -12.98
CA TYR A 57 4.08 12.81 -13.15
C TYR A 57 2.57 12.96 -13.06
N ASN A 58 1.85 12.26 -13.94
CA ASN A 58 0.40 12.30 -14.00
C ASN A 58 -0.17 10.87 -14.03
N THR A 59 -0.64 10.40 -12.90
CA THR A 59 -1.24 9.07 -12.75
C THR A 59 -2.74 9.05 -13.02
N TYR A 60 -3.34 10.21 -13.29
CA TYR A 60 -4.74 10.27 -13.73
C TYR A 60 -4.93 9.87 -15.19
N ASP A 61 -3.87 9.95 -15.98
CA ASP A 61 -3.93 9.47 -17.36
C ASP A 61 -3.92 7.94 -17.37
N SER A 62 -5.00 7.36 -17.91
CA SER A 62 -5.16 5.91 -17.95
C SER A 62 -4.03 5.18 -18.68
N ASN A 63 -3.31 5.85 -19.57
CA ASN A 63 -2.16 5.27 -20.27
C ASN A 63 -0.99 4.97 -19.34
N TYR A 64 -0.97 5.53 -18.14
CA TYR A 64 0.06 5.27 -17.13
C TYR A 64 -0.35 4.23 -16.08
N LEU A 65 -1.56 3.70 -16.16
CA LEU A 65 -2.04 2.69 -15.19
C LEU A 65 -1.51 1.29 -15.54
N THR A 66 -0.20 1.13 -15.44
CA THR A 66 0.48 -0.16 -15.60
C THR A 66 1.32 -0.43 -14.35
N GLY A 67 1.59 -1.71 -14.10
CA GLY A 67 2.40 -2.09 -12.93
C GLY A 67 3.78 -1.46 -12.92
N SER A 68 4.46 -1.46 -14.06
CA SER A 68 5.81 -0.91 -14.16
C SER A 68 5.85 0.60 -13.94
N LYS A 69 4.86 1.33 -14.46
CA LYS A 69 4.78 2.78 -14.27
C LYS A 69 4.45 3.15 -12.84
N LEU A 70 3.47 2.49 -12.25
CA LEU A 70 3.11 2.75 -10.86
C LEU A 70 4.25 2.40 -9.91
N TYR A 71 4.99 1.33 -10.18
CA TYR A 71 6.17 0.98 -9.40
C TYR A 71 7.25 2.08 -9.48
N GLU A 72 7.52 2.59 -10.67
CA GLU A 72 8.45 3.70 -10.87
C GLU A 72 8.04 4.94 -10.06
N TYR A 73 6.75 5.28 -10.09
CA TYR A 73 6.23 6.44 -9.36
C TYR A 73 6.29 6.27 -7.84
N VAL A 74 6.04 5.06 -7.37
CA VAL A 74 6.13 4.72 -5.95
C VAL A 74 7.58 4.85 -5.46
N LEU A 75 8.56 4.40 -6.23
CA LEU A 75 9.97 4.57 -5.89
C LEU A 75 10.36 6.04 -5.82
N LEU A 76 9.85 6.85 -6.72
CA LEU A 76 10.07 8.30 -6.71
C LEU A 76 9.52 8.93 -5.43
N ASP A 77 8.29 8.58 -5.05
CA ASP A 77 7.68 9.07 -3.82
C ASP A 77 8.49 8.64 -2.59
N GLY A 78 9.03 7.43 -2.60
CA GLY A 78 9.89 6.96 -1.53
C GLY A 78 11.12 7.84 -1.34
N GLN A 79 11.76 8.24 -2.43
CA GLN A 79 12.89 9.15 -2.40
C GLN A 79 12.51 10.54 -1.87
N ASN A 80 11.39 11.08 -2.33
CA ASN A 80 10.96 12.44 -2.02
C ASN A 80 10.29 12.58 -0.66
N TYR A 81 9.60 11.51 -0.20
CA TYR A 81 8.87 11.49 1.07
C TYR A 81 9.56 10.66 2.16
N ASN A 82 10.76 10.18 1.89
CA ASN A 82 11.62 9.49 2.85
C ASN A 82 11.03 8.18 3.38
N PHE A 83 10.62 7.30 2.47
CA PHE A 83 10.29 5.92 2.79
C PHE A 83 10.90 4.99 1.73
N SER A 84 10.90 3.68 2.00
CA SER A 84 11.51 2.68 1.12
C SER A 84 10.50 1.64 0.68
N PHE A 85 10.55 1.27 -0.61
CA PHE A 85 9.86 0.13 -1.15
C PHE A 85 10.86 -0.92 -1.61
N LYS A 86 10.51 -2.19 -1.42
CA LYS A 86 11.24 -3.33 -1.98
C LYS A 86 10.25 -4.31 -2.59
N PRO A 87 10.49 -4.82 -3.80
CA PRO A 87 9.70 -5.92 -4.32
C PRO A 87 9.83 -7.14 -3.41
N ILE A 88 8.72 -7.85 -3.21
CA ILE A 88 8.72 -9.06 -2.39
C ILE A 88 7.67 -10.04 -2.92
N GLY A 89 7.96 -11.33 -2.81
CA GLY A 89 6.97 -12.36 -3.04
C GLY A 89 5.97 -12.40 -1.89
N LYS A 90 4.71 -12.66 -2.19
CA LYS A 90 3.67 -12.63 -1.16
C LYS A 90 3.88 -13.66 -0.04
N TYR A 91 4.65 -14.69 -0.30
CA TYR A 91 4.97 -15.74 0.68
C TYR A 91 6.34 -15.54 1.35
N ASP A 92 7.05 -14.49 1.01
CA ASP A 92 8.33 -14.17 1.63
C ASP A 92 8.12 -13.33 2.89
N VAL A 93 9.07 -13.40 3.81
CA VAL A 93 9.07 -12.59 5.03
C VAL A 93 9.72 -11.24 4.73
N CYS A 94 9.06 -10.15 5.09
CA CYS A 94 9.64 -8.81 4.96
C CYS A 94 10.83 -8.62 5.93
N ASP A 95 11.73 -7.73 5.57
CA ASP A 95 12.74 -7.25 6.52
C ASP A 95 12.06 -6.53 7.70
N ILE A 96 12.72 -6.55 8.85
CA ILE A 96 12.21 -5.86 10.04
C ILE A 96 12.05 -4.36 9.73
N GLY A 97 10.92 -3.81 10.14
CA GLY A 97 10.53 -2.43 9.85
C GLY A 97 9.71 -2.26 8.58
N TYR A 98 9.59 -3.31 7.77
CA TYR A 98 8.77 -3.32 6.57
C TYR A 98 7.48 -4.11 6.81
N TYR A 99 6.44 -3.76 6.10
CA TYR A 99 5.20 -4.54 6.03
C TYR A 99 4.76 -4.67 4.57
N LYS A 100 3.92 -5.66 4.28
CA LYS A 100 3.46 -5.89 2.92
C LYS A 100 2.36 -4.91 2.55
N VAL A 101 2.48 -4.36 1.35
CA VAL A 101 1.39 -3.69 0.66
C VAL A 101 1.13 -4.41 -0.65
N ALA A 102 -0.10 -4.39 -1.10
CA ALA A 102 -0.47 -4.99 -2.38
C ALA A 102 -1.12 -3.94 -3.27
N LEU A 103 -0.67 -3.88 -4.50
CA LEU A 103 -1.25 -3.03 -5.53
C LEU A 103 -2.03 -3.91 -6.50
N VAL A 104 -3.31 -3.66 -6.62
CA VAL A 104 -4.19 -4.32 -7.58
C VAL A 104 -4.49 -3.33 -8.70
N ILE A 105 -4.25 -3.75 -9.94
CA ILE A 105 -4.40 -2.87 -11.11
C ILE A 105 -5.43 -3.47 -12.06
N VAL A 106 -6.35 -2.63 -12.50
CA VAL A 106 -7.16 -2.87 -13.69
C VAL A 106 -6.50 -2.06 -14.80
N PRO A 107 -5.77 -2.69 -15.73
CA PRO A 107 -4.94 -1.96 -16.70
C PRO A 107 -5.73 -0.89 -17.45
N ASN A 108 -5.14 0.31 -17.53
CA ASN A 108 -5.68 1.48 -18.20
C ASN A 108 -7.04 1.96 -17.66
N ARG A 109 -7.41 1.56 -16.44
CA ARG A 109 -8.66 1.95 -15.80
C ARG A 109 -8.48 2.47 -14.40
N ASP A 110 -7.95 1.63 -13.48
CA ASP A 110 -7.90 1.95 -12.07
C ASP A 110 -6.87 1.11 -11.35
N TYR A 111 -6.57 1.50 -10.12
CA TYR A 111 -5.72 0.75 -9.21
C TYR A 111 -6.23 0.91 -7.79
N HIS A 112 -5.84 -0.02 -6.91
CA HIS A 112 -6.19 0.04 -5.50
C HIS A 112 -5.09 -0.55 -4.65
N TRP A 113 -4.88 0.04 -3.46
CA TRP A 113 -3.86 -0.36 -2.52
C TRP A 113 -4.47 -1.03 -1.30
N TYR A 114 -3.79 -2.09 -0.82
CA TYR A 114 -4.10 -2.79 0.42
C TYR A 114 -2.85 -2.86 1.27
N ARG A 115 -3.01 -2.98 2.60
CA ARG A 115 -1.88 -3.25 3.49
C ARG A 115 -2.19 -4.42 4.40
N GLN A 116 -1.15 -5.20 4.77
CA GLN A 116 -1.28 -6.30 5.71
C GLN A 116 -1.21 -5.78 7.13
N ASN A 117 -2.14 -6.23 7.98
CA ASN A 117 -2.22 -5.86 9.39
C ASN A 117 -1.41 -6.83 10.25
N TYR A 118 -1.19 -6.46 11.51
CA TYR A 118 -0.37 -7.23 12.44
C TYR A 118 -0.90 -8.64 12.71
N ASP A 119 -2.18 -8.85 12.54
CA ASP A 119 -2.82 -10.17 12.72
C ASP A 119 -2.86 -11.02 11.43
N GLY A 120 -2.26 -10.52 10.36
CA GLY A 120 -2.21 -11.19 9.06
C GLY A 120 -3.36 -10.88 8.13
N THR A 121 -4.39 -10.19 8.61
CA THR A 121 -5.50 -9.74 7.75
C THR A 121 -5.05 -8.56 6.88
N TRP A 122 -5.84 -8.27 5.86
CA TRP A 122 -5.60 -7.15 4.94
C TRP A 122 -6.67 -6.10 5.10
N SER A 123 -6.29 -4.86 4.98
CA SER A 123 -7.21 -3.72 5.05
C SER A 123 -6.92 -2.70 3.98
N HIS A 124 -7.91 -1.86 3.69
CA HIS A 124 -7.78 -0.79 2.71
C HIS A 124 -8.70 0.37 3.09
N LYS A 125 -8.40 1.52 2.53
CA LYS A 125 -9.26 2.70 2.62
C LYS A 125 -9.81 2.99 1.23
N PRO A 126 -11.12 2.93 1.04
CA PRO A 126 -11.74 3.20 -0.26
C PRO A 126 -11.44 4.60 -0.81
#